data_d298fb5ab3f7b8a819b5376a9a02d1ef
#
_entry.id   d298fb5ab3f7b8a819b5376a9a02d1ef
#
_cell.length_a   1.000
_cell.length_b   1.000
_cell.length_c   1.000
_cell.angle_alpha   90.00
_cell.angle_beta   90.00
_cell.angle_gamma   90.00
#
_symmetry.space_group_name_H-M   'P 1'
#
loop_
_entity.id
_entity.type
_entity.pdbx_description
1 polymer ?
#
loop_
_entity_poly.entity_id
_entity_poly.type
_entity_poly.pdbx_seq_one_letter_code
_entity_poly.pdbx_strand_id
1 'polypeptide(L)'
;MKDLLRQRTSLKEEIEILLNNQIKMEAEASAKYLAMGSWCDRNGFKQSEEERTHMMKIFHYVLSVGGTAISPEVPAVNQEFSTFRSVFDIALQSEISVTQSINRIVTASRTVEDYATEAMLQWFVKEQIEEEDNARRALELFDVIG
;
A
#
# COMPACT_ATOMS: atom_id res chain seq x y z
N MET A 1 -24.31 1.23 18.49
CA MET A 1 -23.59 -0.01 18.85
C MET A 1 -22.09 0.04 18.48
N LYS A 2 -21.77 0.36 17.23
CA LYS A 2 -20.36 0.49 16.82
C LYS A 2 -19.59 1.53 17.62
N ASP A 3 -20.18 2.67 17.90
CA ASP A 3 -19.51 3.75 18.65
C ASP A 3 -19.18 3.35 20.08
N LEU A 4 -20.05 2.54 20.71
CA LEU A 4 -19.79 2.02 22.04
C LEU A 4 -18.68 0.99 22.06
N LEU A 5 -18.58 0.15 21.03
CA LEU A 5 -17.51 -0.82 20.89
C LEU A 5 -16.18 -0.12 20.61
N ARG A 6 -16.21 0.92 19.80
CA ARG A 6 -15.05 1.72 19.46
C ARG A 6 -14.44 2.41 20.67
N GLN A 7 -15.27 2.88 21.63
CA GLN A 7 -14.80 3.49 22.86
C GLN A 7 -14.01 2.52 23.74
N ARG A 8 -14.08 1.22 23.46
CA ARG A 8 -13.38 0.16 24.20
C ARG A 8 -12.13 -0.33 23.48
N THR A 9 -11.60 0.42 22.54
CA THR A 9 -10.37 0.07 21.84
C THR A 9 -9.26 1.06 22.15
N SER A 10 -8.03 0.56 22.11
CA SER A 10 -6.82 1.39 22.20
C SER A 10 -6.52 2.11 20.88
N LEU A 11 -7.18 1.71 19.79
CA LEU A 11 -6.97 2.33 18.46
C LEU A 11 -7.46 3.77 18.50
N LYS A 12 -6.57 4.71 18.22
CA LYS A 12 -6.91 6.14 18.13
C LYS A 12 -7.60 6.40 16.80
N GLU A 13 -8.60 7.30 16.82
CA GLU A 13 -9.33 7.65 15.61
C GLU A 13 -8.42 8.18 14.48
N GLU A 14 -7.45 9.01 14.83
CA GLU A 14 -6.49 9.56 13.87
C GLU A 14 -5.67 8.46 13.18
N ILE A 15 -5.32 7.40 13.91
CA ILE A 15 -4.58 6.26 13.34
C ILE A 15 -5.52 5.42 12.46
N GLU A 16 -6.76 5.21 12.88
CA GLU A 16 -7.76 4.51 12.09
C GLU A 16 -7.98 5.18 10.73
N ILE A 17 -8.06 6.51 10.71
CA ILE A 17 -8.19 7.27 9.47
C ILE A 17 -7.00 7.03 8.55
N LEU A 18 -5.78 7.09 9.09
CA LEU A 18 -4.56 6.87 8.32
C LEU A 18 -4.49 5.44 7.78
N LEU A 19 -4.89 4.44 8.57
CA LEU A 19 -4.91 3.05 8.14
C LEU A 19 -5.94 2.82 7.03
N ASN A 20 -7.13 3.42 7.15
CA ASN A 20 -8.13 3.34 6.09
C ASN A 20 -7.66 4.04 4.80
N ASN A 21 -6.93 5.14 4.92
CA ASN A 21 -6.32 5.78 3.76
C ASN A 21 -5.27 4.88 3.12
N GLN A 22 -4.50 4.13 3.91
CA GLN A 22 -3.52 3.18 3.39
C GLN A 22 -4.19 1.98 2.71
N ILE A 23 -5.29 1.49 3.26
CA ILE A 23 -6.10 0.45 2.60
C ILE A 23 -6.49 0.90 1.20
N LYS A 24 -6.97 2.13 1.07
CA LYS A 24 -7.33 2.70 -0.24
C LYS A 24 -6.11 2.79 -1.16
N MET A 25 -4.98 3.24 -0.65
CA MET A 25 -3.74 3.36 -1.43
C MET A 25 -3.28 2.01 -1.99
N GLU A 26 -3.35 0.95 -1.17
CA GLU A 26 -3.00 -0.40 -1.61
C GLU A 26 -4.00 -0.94 -2.63
N ALA A 27 -5.30 -0.65 -2.47
CA ALA A 27 -6.32 -1.01 -3.43
C ALA A 27 -6.09 -0.32 -4.78
N GLU A 28 -5.76 0.96 -4.76
CA GLU A 28 -5.42 1.72 -5.97
C GLU A 28 -4.16 1.17 -6.64
N ALA A 29 -3.13 0.82 -5.86
CA ALA A 29 -1.91 0.22 -6.36
C ALA A 29 -2.19 -1.11 -7.04
N SER A 30 -3.05 -1.94 -6.45
CA SER A 30 -3.48 -3.21 -7.06
C SER A 30 -4.11 -2.98 -8.44
N ALA A 31 -5.01 -2.00 -8.56
CA ALA A 31 -5.66 -1.66 -9.84
C ALA A 31 -4.65 -1.14 -10.87
N LYS A 32 -3.70 -0.30 -10.43
CA LYS A 32 -2.65 0.24 -11.30
C LYS A 32 -1.76 -0.87 -11.86
N TYR A 33 -1.34 -1.82 -11.01
CA TYR A 33 -0.52 -2.95 -11.45
C TYR A 33 -1.28 -3.88 -12.38
N LEU A 34 -2.59 -4.03 -12.19
CA LEU A 34 -3.42 -4.81 -13.11
C LEU A 34 -3.43 -4.18 -14.50
N ALA A 35 -3.58 -2.86 -14.57
CA ALA A 35 -3.52 -2.12 -15.84
C ALA A 35 -2.15 -2.22 -16.50
N MET A 36 -1.07 -2.09 -15.73
CA MET A 36 0.30 -2.23 -16.21
C MET A 36 0.55 -3.64 -16.73
N GLY A 37 0.06 -4.66 -16.03
CA GLY A 37 0.19 -6.06 -16.44
C GLY A 37 -0.53 -6.35 -17.72
N SER A 38 -1.70 -5.78 -17.91
CA SER A 38 -2.46 -5.90 -19.14
C SER A 38 -1.77 -5.22 -20.32
N TRP A 39 -1.13 -4.08 -20.09
CA TRP A 39 -0.50 -3.30 -21.13
C TRP A 39 0.84 -3.88 -21.60
N CYS A 40 1.72 -4.30 -20.68
CA CYS A 40 3.08 -4.69 -21.08
C CYS A 40 3.75 -5.82 -20.30
N ASP A 41 3.37 -6.07 -19.06
CA ASP A 41 4.18 -6.94 -18.19
C ASP A 41 3.33 -7.86 -17.34
N ARG A 42 3.41 -9.17 -17.57
CA ARG A 42 2.69 -10.17 -16.79
C ARG A 42 3.04 -10.16 -15.30
N ASN A 43 4.22 -9.65 -14.91
CA ASN A 43 4.56 -9.47 -13.51
C ASN A 43 3.61 -8.50 -12.81
N GLY A 44 2.97 -7.59 -13.55
CA GLY A 44 1.96 -6.70 -13.03
C GLY A 44 0.77 -7.43 -12.40
N PHE A 45 0.39 -8.59 -12.93
CA PHE A 45 -0.70 -9.39 -12.36
C PHE A 45 -0.32 -9.93 -10.99
N LYS A 46 0.90 -10.45 -10.84
CA LYS A 46 1.41 -10.91 -9.56
C LYS A 46 1.51 -9.77 -8.56
N GLN A 47 2.04 -8.63 -9.00
CA GLN A 47 2.18 -7.46 -8.16
C GLN A 47 0.80 -6.93 -7.73
N SER A 48 -0.19 -6.95 -8.62
CA SER A 48 -1.57 -6.58 -8.30
C SER A 48 -2.12 -7.43 -7.15
N GLU A 49 -1.90 -8.75 -7.19
CA GLU A 49 -2.34 -9.65 -6.13
C GLU A 49 -1.59 -9.41 -4.82
N GLU A 50 -0.29 -9.11 -4.88
CA GLU A 50 0.50 -8.78 -3.69
C GLU A 50 -0.04 -7.51 -3.01
N GLU A 51 -0.37 -6.48 -3.79
CA GLU A 51 -0.93 -5.24 -3.24
C GLU A 51 -2.31 -5.48 -2.62
N ARG A 52 -3.11 -6.36 -3.21
CA ARG A 52 -4.38 -6.76 -2.60
C ARG A 52 -4.15 -7.47 -1.26
N THR A 53 -3.15 -8.32 -1.17
CA THR A 53 -2.77 -8.98 0.08
C THR A 53 -2.34 -7.96 1.14
N HIS A 54 -1.55 -6.96 0.75
CA HIS A 54 -1.16 -5.84 1.62
C HIS A 54 -2.40 -5.10 2.14
N MET A 55 -3.33 -4.77 1.25
CA MET A 55 -4.60 -4.14 1.61
C MET A 55 -5.34 -4.95 2.66
N MET A 56 -5.49 -6.26 2.43
CA MET A 56 -6.23 -7.15 3.33
C MET A 56 -5.54 -7.30 4.69
N LYS A 57 -4.22 -7.26 4.71
CA LYS A 57 -3.46 -7.34 5.97
C LYS A 57 -3.79 -6.14 6.88
N ILE A 58 -3.83 -4.94 6.31
CA ILE A 58 -4.20 -3.74 7.08
C ILE A 58 -5.68 -3.79 7.45
N PHE A 59 -6.53 -4.20 6.51
CA PHE A 59 -7.98 -4.32 6.72
C PHE A 59 -8.29 -5.23 7.92
N HIS A 60 -7.68 -6.40 7.96
CA HIS A 60 -7.85 -7.34 9.06
C HIS A 60 -7.30 -6.80 10.38
N TYR A 61 -6.16 -6.10 10.34
CA TYR A 61 -5.61 -5.50 11.54
C TYR A 61 -6.58 -4.47 12.16
N VAL A 62 -7.13 -3.58 11.34
CA VAL A 62 -8.10 -2.57 11.81
C VAL A 62 -9.27 -3.24 12.52
N LEU A 63 -9.80 -4.32 11.94
CA LEU A 63 -10.89 -5.08 12.56
C LEU A 63 -10.45 -5.74 13.85
N SER A 64 -9.24 -6.30 13.88
CA SER A 64 -8.71 -7.02 15.05
C SER A 64 -8.55 -6.11 16.27
N VAL A 65 -8.26 -4.84 16.06
CA VAL A 65 -8.08 -3.87 17.15
C VAL A 65 -9.35 -3.08 17.46
N GLY A 66 -10.49 -3.50 16.92
CA GLY A 66 -11.80 -2.92 17.24
C GLY A 66 -12.17 -1.70 16.41
N GLY A 67 -11.45 -1.40 15.35
CA GLY A 67 -11.77 -0.32 14.43
C GLY A 67 -12.77 -0.72 13.36
N THR A 68 -13.15 0.25 12.55
CA THR A 68 -13.97 0.04 11.36
C THR A 68 -13.08 0.13 10.13
N ALA A 69 -12.89 -1.00 9.44
CA ALA A 69 -12.18 -1.02 8.17
C ALA A 69 -13.17 -0.70 7.05
N ILE A 70 -12.77 0.19 6.15
CA ILE A 70 -13.63 0.69 5.08
C ILE A 70 -13.20 0.04 3.76
N SER A 71 -14.17 -0.59 3.07
CA SER A 71 -13.96 -1.04 1.69
C SER A 71 -13.81 0.20 0.81
N PRO A 72 -12.66 0.42 0.21
CA PRO A 72 -12.38 1.70 -0.42
C PRO A 72 -13.00 1.83 -1.80
N GLU A 73 -13.37 3.05 -2.16
CA GLU A 73 -13.61 3.39 -3.55
C GLU A 73 -12.27 3.45 -4.27
N VAL A 74 -12.20 2.81 -5.44
CA VAL A 74 -11.02 2.86 -6.29
C VAL A 74 -11.38 3.63 -7.56
N PRO A 75 -10.82 4.83 -7.77
CA PRO A 75 -11.09 5.58 -8.98
C PRO A 75 -10.53 4.87 -10.21
N ALA A 76 -11.02 5.23 -11.38
CA ALA A 76 -10.50 4.70 -12.63
C ALA A 76 -8.99 5.00 -12.75
N VAL A 77 -8.22 3.98 -13.11
CA VAL A 77 -6.78 4.11 -13.25
C VAL A 77 -6.40 4.26 -14.72
N ASN A 78 -5.20 4.80 -14.97
CA ASN A 78 -4.68 4.93 -16.32
C ASN A 78 -4.49 3.55 -16.94
N GLN A 79 -4.97 3.37 -18.18
CA GLN A 79 -4.90 2.11 -18.92
C GLN A 79 -3.87 2.15 -20.05
N GLU A 80 -3.34 3.33 -20.37
CA GLU A 80 -2.41 3.50 -21.48
C GLU A 80 -1.14 4.20 -20.98
N PHE A 81 -0.01 3.72 -21.49
CA PHE A 81 1.32 4.19 -21.09
C PHE A 81 2.10 4.57 -22.35
N SER A 82 3.06 5.48 -22.24
CA SER A 82 3.80 6.00 -23.38
C SER A 82 4.85 5.01 -23.89
N THR A 83 5.59 4.38 -22.97
CA THR A 83 6.66 3.43 -23.31
C THR A 83 6.72 2.34 -22.25
N PHE A 84 7.39 1.23 -22.57
CA PHE A 84 7.64 0.18 -21.57
C PHE A 84 8.47 0.70 -20.40
N ARG A 85 9.48 1.51 -20.69
CA ARG A 85 10.30 2.11 -19.63
C ARG A 85 9.47 2.98 -18.68
N SER A 86 8.51 3.73 -19.22
CA SER A 86 7.65 4.59 -18.39
C SER A 86 6.82 3.80 -17.39
N VAL A 87 6.41 2.57 -17.72
CA VAL A 87 5.69 1.70 -16.80
C VAL A 87 6.56 1.37 -15.59
N PHE A 88 7.82 1.00 -15.81
CA PHE A 88 8.75 0.66 -14.73
C PHE A 88 9.09 1.88 -13.87
N ASP A 89 9.19 3.05 -14.50
CA ASP A 89 9.41 4.31 -13.76
C ASP A 89 8.21 4.65 -12.88
N ILE A 90 7.00 4.52 -13.40
CA ILE A 90 5.76 4.73 -12.64
C ILE A 90 5.68 3.74 -11.48
N ALA A 91 6.02 2.48 -11.71
CA ALA A 91 6.01 1.46 -10.66
C ALA A 91 6.98 1.82 -9.52
N LEU A 92 8.19 2.25 -9.83
CA LEU A 92 9.16 2.67 -8.81
C LEU A 92 8.65 3.89 -8.03
N GLN A 93 8.12 4.88 -8.72
CA GLN A 93 7.56 6.07 -8.06
C GLN A 93 6.38 5.69 -7.15
N SER A 94 5.54 4.76 -7.58
CA SER A 94 4.43 4.26 -6.78
C SER A 94 4.95 3.60 -5.48
N GLU A 95 5.97 2.76 -5.59
CA GLU A 95 6.54 2.07 -4.42
C GLU A 95 7.18 3.07 -3.44
N ILE A 96 7.88 4.08 -3.95
CA ILE A 96 8.44 5.14 -3.10
C ILE A 96 7.33 5.89 -2.35
N SER A 97 6.23 6.19 -3.03
CA SER A 97 5.07 6.85 -2.41
C SER A 97 4.45 5.99 -1.30
N VAL A 98 4.34 4.68 -1.53
CA VAL A 98 3.84 3.75 -0.51
C VAL A 98 4.77 3.72 0.70
N THR A 99 6.08 3.65 0.48
CA THR A 99 7.07 3.68 1.56
C THR A 99 6.93 4.93 2.42
N GLN A 100 6.81 6.09 1.78
CA GLN A 100 6.64 7.36 2.47
C GLN A 100 5.35 7.39 3.29
N SER A 101 4.26 6.86 2.73
CA SER A 101 2.97 6.77 3.42
C SER A 101 3.05 5.88 4.65
N ILE A 102 3.66 4.70 4.52
CA ILE A 102 3.86 3.77 5.65
C ILE A 102 4.70 4.45 6.75
N ASN A 103 5.79 5.11 6.37
CA ASN A 103 6.66 5.79 7.34
C ASN A 103 5.91 6.89 8.10
N ARG A 104 5.03 7.64 7.43
CA ARG A 104 4.22 8.66 8.10
C ARG A 104 3.27 8.05 9.13
N ILE A 105 2.68 6.90 8.83
CA ILE A 105 1.80 6.22 9.78
C ILE A 105 2.59 5.69 10.98
N VAL A 106 3.78 5.18 10.76
CA VAL A 106 4.69 4.75 11.85
C VAL A 106 4.97 5.92 12.78
N THR A 107 5.33 7.08 12.23
CA THR A 107 5.60 8.29 13.03
C THR A 107 4.36 8.72 13.80
N ALA A 108 3.20 8.76 13.16
CA ALA A 108 1.95 9.14 13.82
C ALA A 108 1.60 8.17 14.94
N SER A 109 1.78 6.86 14.72
CA SER A 109 1.51 5.83 15.71
C SER A 109 2.40 6.01 16.95
N ARG A 110 3.69 6.25 16.73
CA ARG A 110 4.64 6.48 17.82
C ARG A 110 4.29 7.74 18.62
N THR A 111 3.88 8.79 17.91
CA THR A 111 3.52 10.08 18.55
C THR A 111 2.36 9.95 19.52
N VAL A 112 1.38 9.11 19.22
CA VAL A 112 0.21 8.88 20.08
C VAL A 112 0.35 7.61 20.93
N GLU A 113 1.54 7.03 20.97
CA GLU A 113 1.85 5.84 21.76
C GLU A 113 1.03 4.60 21.34
N ASP A 114 0.70 4.49 20.06
CA ASP A 114 0.06 3.31 19.49
C ASP A 114 1.15 2.35 19.00
N TYR A 115 1.79 1.67 19.93
CA TYR A 115 2.88 0.76 19.61
C TYR A 115 2.42 -0.53 18.94
N ALA A 116 1.15 -0.91 19.11
CA ALA A 116 0.58 -2.06 18.42
C ALA A 116 0.54 -1.81 16.91
N THR A 117 0.07 -0.63 16.51
CA THR A 117 0.05 -0.25 15.09
C THR A 117 1.48 -0.11 14.55
N GLU A 118 2.37 0.51 15.30
CA GLU A 118 3.78 0.60 14.90
C GLU A 118 4.38 -0.79 14.67
N ALA A 119 4.12 -1.74 15.58
CA ALA A 119 4.62 -3.11 15.45
C ALA A 119 4.06 -3.81 14.22
N MET A 120 2.77 -3.66 13.93
CA MET A 120 2.15 -4.22 12.74
C MET A 120 2.78 -3.63 11.47
N LEU A 121 3.04 -2.34 11.46
CA LEU A 121 3.59 -1.64 10.30
C LEU A 121 5.06 -2.00 10.04
N GLN A 122 5.79 -2.56 11.00
CA GLN A 122 7.18 -2.98 10.78
C GLN A 122 7.30 -4.02 9.66
N TRP A 123 6.30 -4.88 9.50
CA TRP A 123 6.28 -5.80 8.37
C TRP A 123 6.28 -5.04 7.04
N PHE A 124 5.46 -3.98 6.95
CA PHE A 124 5.38 -3.13 5.74
C PHE A 124 6.66 -2.34 5.51
N VAL A 125 7.29 -1.85 6.57
CA VAL A 125 8.58 -1.14 6.47
C VAL A 125 9.62 -2.04 5.81
N LYS A 126 9.70 -3.29 6.23
CA LYS A 126 10.64 -4.27 5.66
C LYS A 126 10.25 -4.68 4.24
N GLU A 127 8.96 -4.92 4.00
CA GLU A 127 8.46 -5.32 2.69
C GLU A 127 8.75 -4.26 1.63
N GLN A 128 8.63 -2.98 1.99
CA GLN A 128 8.89 -1.89 1.05
C GLN A 128 10.34 -1.79 0.61
N ILE A 129 11.30 -2.31 1.38
CA ILE A 129 12.69 -2.41 0.94
C ILE A 129 12.77 -3.31 -0.29
N GLU A 130 12.12 -4.48 -0.25
CA GLU A 130 12.07 -5.41 -1.38
C GLU A 130 11.28 -4.85 -2.54
N GLU A 131 10.14 -4.23 -2.28
CA GLU A 131 9.29 -3.68 -3.33
C GLU A 131 10.03 -2.60 -4.13
N GLU A 132 10.72 -1.69 -3.46
CA GLU A 132 11.52 -0.67 -4.13
C GLU A 132 12.72 -1.27 -4.85
N ASP A 133 13.38 -2.26 -4.24
CA ASP A 133 14.53 -2.92 -4.86
C ASP A 133 14.12 -3.64 -6.15
N ASN A 134 13.02 -4.36 -6.11
CA ASN A 134 12.51 -5.07 -7.29
C ASN A 134 12.14 -4.09 -8.41
N ALA A 135 11.46 -2.99 -8.09
CA ALA A 135 11.07 -1.98 -9.06
C ALA A 135 12.30 -1.27 -9.64
N ARG A 136 13.28 -0.95 -8.81
CA ARG A 136 14.52 -0.30 -9.24
C ARG A 136 15.35 -1.22 -10.14
N ARG A 137 15.46 -2.49 -9.78
CA ARG A 137 16.20 -3.46 -10.61
C ARG A 137 15.56 -3.64 -11.97
N ALA A 138 14.23 -3.69 -12.04
CA ALA A 138 13.53 -3.80 -13.32
C ALA A 138 13.82 -2.60 -14.20
N LEU A 139 13.82 -1.39 -13.63
CA LEU A 139 14.12 -0.17 -14.36
C LEU A 139 15.59 -0.11 -14.80
N GLU A 140 16.51 -0.48 -13.92
CA GLU A 140 17.95 -0.52 -14.24
C GLU A 140 18.24 -1.51 -15.35
N LEU A 141 17.64 -2.69 -15.29
CA LEU A 141 17.80 -3.72 -16.33
C LEU A 141 17.30 -3.20 -17.66
N PHE A 142 16.17 -2.52 -17.67
CA PHE A 142 15.62 -1.92 -18.88
C PHE A 142 16.58 -0.88 -19.48
N ASP A 143 17.17 -0.04 -18.65
CA ASP A 143 18.15 0.97 -19.09
C ASP A 143 19.42 0.35 -19.66
N VAL A 144 19.84 -0.79 -19.14
CA VAL A 144 21.02 -1.53 -19.66
C VAL A 144 20.73 -2.20 -21.01
N ILE A 145 19.56 -2.77 -21.15
CA ILE A 145 19.20 -3.50 -22.39
C ILE A 145 18.80 -2.54 -23.52
N GLY A 146 18.27 -1.42 -23.13
CA GLY A 146 17.95 -0.42 -24.06
C GLY A 146 16.70 0.03 -24.40
#